data_a31f5dbbc9098618ee17456e2d2d2ec4
#
_entry.id   a31f5dbbc9098618ee17456e2d2d2ec4
#
_cell.length_a   1.000
_cell.length_b   1.000
_cell.length_c   1.000
_cell.angle_alpha   90.00
_cell.angle_beta   90.00
_cell.angle_gamma   90.00
#
_symmetry.space_group_name_H-M   'P 1'
#
loop_
_entity.id
_entity.type
_entity.pdbx_description
1 polymer ?
#
loop_
_entity_poly.entity_id
_entity_poly.type
_entity_poly.pdbx_seq_one_letter_code
_entity_poly.pdbx_strand_id
1 'polypeptide(L)'
;MKGIELRIKAARANKAVLGATITYGTSSLEVEAFAAPKTLGLWDDVRADLLDSKSDVAKEMPGVFGTELILPVPIREGKMVTTRIVGVDGPRWMLRGIFSGKAATDPDDEETRALNRFFSQIVVERGEEPLAPRDLIPMHAPVTPGERRAAQEQAQQDAAQIPDRPKGPFDSDQQVEQKTTLARGPMFSEVR
;
A
#
# COMPACT_ATOMS: atom_id res chain seq x y z
N MET A 1 17.69 16.79 2.29
CA MET A 1 17.32 18.04 1.57
C MET A 1 16.94 19.09 2.59
N LYS A 2 17.52 20.28 2.55
CA LYS A 2 17.10 21.42 3.39
C LYS A 2 15.89 22.07 2.72
N GLY A 3 14.86 22.47 3.50
CA GLY A 3 13.69 23.20 3.00
C GLY A 3 12.49 22.33 2.59
N ILE A 4 12.46 21.06 2.98
CA ILE A 4 11.27 20.21 2.81
C ILE A 4 10.36 20.37 4.03
N GLU A 5 9.09 20.67 3.79
CA GLU A 5 8.01 20.65 4.79
C GLU A 5 7.13 19.41 4.58
N LEU A 6 6.90 18.65 5.64
CA LEU A 6 6.00 17.49 5.65
C LEU A 6 4.74 17.84 6.42
N ARG A 7 3.58 17.68 5.79
CA ARG A 7 2.26 17.78 6.43
C ARG A 7 1.55 16.45 6.33
N ILE A 8 0.96 16.02 7.44
CA ILE A 8 0.22 14.77 7.51
C ILE A 8 -1.28 15.07 7.38
N LYS A 9 -1.95 14.35 6.49
CA LYS A 9 -3.40 14.41 6.29
C LYS A 9 -4.05 13.32 7.14
N ALA A 10 -4.73 13.73 8.21
CA ALA A 10 -5.41 12.80 9.10
C ALA A 10 -6.94 12.92 8.99
N ALA A 11 -7.64 11.79 9.09
CA ALA A 11 -9.10 11.76 9.17
C ALA A 11 -9.58 12.36 10.50
N ARG A 12 -10.61 13.20 10.45
CA ARG A 12 -11.14 13.85 11.65
C ARG A 12 -11.80 12.88 12.63
N ALA A 13 -12.38 11.78 12.11
CA ALA A 13 -13.15 10.84 12.90
C ALA A 13 -12.30 9.94 13.80
N ASN A 14 -11.19 9.42 13.28
CA ASN A 14 -10.40 8.38 13.96
C ASN A 14 -8.89 8.71 14.02
N LYS A 15 -8.49 9.91 13.61
CA LYS A 15 -7.10 10.37 13.52
C LYS A 15 -6.20 9.48 12.65
N ALA A 16 -6.78 8.57 11.86
CA ALA A 16 -6.00 7.77 10.92
C ALA A 16 -5.30 8.68 9.91
N VAL A 17 -4.03 8.45 9.68
CA VAL A 17 -3.25 9.17 8.66
C VAL A 17 -3.62 8.59 7.31
N LEU A 18 -4.20 9.41 6.45
CA LEU A 18 -4.67 9.01 5.12
C LEU A 18 -3.67 9.32 4.01
N GLY A 19 -2.76 10.24 4.26
CA GLY A 19 -1.79 10.69 3.28
C GLY A 19 -0.79 11.65 3.87
N ALA A 20 0.20 12.00 3.09
CA ALA A 20 1.22 12.97 3.44
C ALA A 20 1.43 13.95 2.29
N THR A 21 1.61 15.23 2.61
CA THR A 21 1.97 16.26 1.63
C THR A 21 3.38 16.75 1.92
N ILE A 22 4.20 16.66 0.92
CA ILE A 22 5.60 17.12 0.91
C ILE A 22 5.66 18.40 0.11
N THR A 23 6.14 19.48 0.71
CA THR A 23 6.33 20.76 0.02
C THR A 23 7.81 21.05 -0.12
N TYR A 24 8.23 21.44 -1.32
CA TYR A 24 9.58 21.87 -1.63
C TYR A 24 9.52 23.09 -2.56
N GLY A 25 9.99 24.23 -2.09
CA GLY A 25 9.87 25.49 -2.83
C GLY A 25 8.40 25.89 -3.05
N THR A 26 8.03 26.06 -4.32
CA THR A 26 6.66 26.40 -4.75
C THR A 26 5.83 25.17 -5.14
N SER A 27 6.43 24.01 -5.11
CA SER A 27 5.83 22.75 -5.51
C SER A 27 5.42 21.89 -4.32
N SER A 28 4.43 21.05 -4.52
CA SER A 28 4.03 20.05 -3.53
C SER A 28 3.75 18.69 -4.16
N LEU A 29 3.93 17.66 -3.36
CA LEU A 29 3.60 16.28 -3.66
C LEU A 29 2.70 15.74 -2.56
N GLU A 30 1.47 15.38 -2.89
CA GLU A 30 0.59 14.63 -2.00
C GLU A 30 0.75 13.14 -2.32
N VAL A 31 0.94 12.32 -1.28
CA VAL A 31 1.17 10.88 -1.39
C VAL A 31 0.07 10.14 -0.65
N GLU A 32 -0.52 9.16 -1.32
CA GLU A 32 -1.55 8.29 -0.78
C GLU A 32 -1.29 6.85 -1.25
N ALA A 33 -1.53 5.87 -0.38
CA ALA A 33 -1.42 4.46 -0.71
C ALA A 33 -2.78 3.79 -0.67
N PHE A 34 -3.06 2.94 -1.65
CA PHE A 34 -4.32 2.22 -1.80
C PHE A 34 -4.10 0.72 -1.80
N ALA A 35 -5.03 -0.01 -1.21
CA ALA A 35 -5.07 -1.45 -1.35
C ALA A 35 -5.40 -1.82 -2.82
N ALA A 36 -4.65 -2.78 -3.35
CA ALA A 36 -4.83 -3.26 -4.71
C ALA A 36 -5.13 -4.77 -4.72
N PRO A 37 -5.78 -5.29 -5.77
CA PRO A 37 -5.97 -6.72 -5.95
C PRO A 37 -4.62 -7.44 -6.10
N LYS A 38 -4.62 -8.77 -6.11
CA LYS A 38 -3.41 -9.57 -6.32
C LYS A 38 -2.82 -9.38 -7.72
N THR A 39 -3.66 -9.07 -8.69
CA THR A 39 -3.28 -8.71 -10.05
C THR A 39 -2.80 -7.26 -10.06
N LEU A 40 -1.71 -6.97 -10.77
CA LEU A 40 -1.26 -5.60 -11.01
C LEU A 40 -2.23 -4.87 -11.94
N GLY A 41 -2.18 -3.54 -11.95
CA GLY A 41 -2.94 -2.71 -12.89
C GLY A 41 -4.00 -1.82 -12.25
N LEU A 42 -4.02 -1.64 -10.92
CA LEU A 42 -4.97 -0.71 -10.28
C LEU A 42 -4.78 0.73 -10.76
N TRP A 43 -3.54 1.12 -11.08
CA TRP A 43 -3.28 2.45 -11.63
C TRP A 43 -3.94 2.64 -12.99
N ASP A 44 -3.93 1.62 -13.85
CA ASP A 44 -4.60 1.68 -15.15
C ASP A 44 -6.10 1.87 -15.01
N ASP A 45 -6.75 1.16 -14.07
CA ASP A 45 -8.17 1.31 -13.79
C ASP A 45 -8.50 2.70 -13.22
N VAL A 46 -7.72 3.19 -12.27
CA VAL A 46 -7.91 4.52 -11.67
C VAL A 46 -7.70 5.62 -12.70
N ARG A 47 -6.73 5.44 -13.60
CA ARG A 47 -6.45 6.38 -14.68
C ARG A 47 -7.62 6.43 -15.67
N ALA A 48 -8.16 5.27 -16.07
CA ALA A 48 -9.32 5.19 -16.93
C ALA A 48 -10.55 5.88 -16.31
N ASP A 49 -10.84 5.60 -15.04
CA ASP A 49 -11.96 6.23 -14.31
C ASP A 49 -11.81 7.77 -14.23
N LEU A 50 -10.58 8.26 -14.02
CA LEU A 50 -10.30 9.70 -13.99
C LEU A 50 -10.47 10.36 -15.38
N LEU A 51 -10.05 9.68 -16.44
CA LEU A 51 -10.27 10.13 -17.81
C LEU A 51 -11.76 10.18 -18.14
N ASP A 52 -12.51 9.14 -17.83
CA ASP A 52 -13.95 9.09 -18.10
C ASP A 52 -14.69 10.18 -17.33
N SER A 53 -14.35 10.40 -16.08
CA SER A 53 -15.01 11.40 -15.22
C SER A 53 -14.61 12.85 -15.54
N LYS A 54 -13.49 13.08 -16.21
CA LYS A 54 -12.88 14.38 -16.50
C LYS A 54 -12.38 14.48 -17.94
N SER A 55 -13.08 13.83 -18.87
CA SER A 55 -12.70 13.71 -20.29
C SER A 55 -12.38 15.04 -20.98
N ASP A 56 -13.02 16.12 -20.54
CA ASP A 56 -12.85 17.44 -21.16
C ASP A 56 -11.50 18.09 -20.81
N VAL A 57 -10.88 17.71 -19.69
CA VAL A 57 -9.72 18.42 -19.14
C VAL A 57 -8.54 17.51 -18.78
N ALA A 58 -8.78 16.23 -18.51
CA ALA A 58 -7.72 15.27 -18.20
C ALA A 58 -6.97 14.83 -19.46
N LYS A 59 -5.65 14.73 -19.38
CA LYS A 59 -4.80 14.26 -20.48
C LYS A 59 -3.77 13.27 -19.98
N GLU A 60 -3.61 12.19 -20.72
CA GLU A 60 -2.49 11.26 -20.50
C GLU A 60 -1.22 11.77 -21.16
N MET A 61 -0.10 11.52 -20.50
CA MET A 61 1.21 11.76 -21.07
C MET A 61 2.24 10.74 -20.56
N PRO A 62 3.24 10.39 -21.36
CA PRO A 62 4.35 9.60 -20.87
C PRO A 62 5.19 10.43 -19.89
N GLY A 63 5.54 9.82 -18.75
CA GLY A 63 6.34 10.46 -17.72
C GLY A 63 7.40 9.53 -17.14
N VAL A 64 8.05 10.00 -16.07
CA VAL A 64 9.15 9.27 -15.41
C VAL A 64 8.67 7.96 -14.77
N PHE A 65 7.40 7.90 -14.35
CA PHE A 65 6.81 6.75 -13.66
C PHE A 65 5.83 5.95 -14.54
N GLY A 66 5.96 6.05 -15.86
CA GLY A 66 5.06 5.44 -16.83
C GLY A 66 4.04 6.43 -17.37
N THR A 67 2.81 5.97 -17.64
CA THR A 67 1.74 6.87 -18.10
C THR A 67 1.18 7.65 -16.92
N GLU A 68 1.26 8.96 -17.00
CA GLU A 68 0.82 9.93 -15.99
C GLU A 68 -0.39 10.71 -16.49
N LEU A 69 -1.15 11.31 -15.57
CA LEU A 69 -2.28 12.18 -15.89
C LEU A 69 -1.96 13.63 -15.56
N ILE A 70 -2.28 14.52 -16.49
CA ILE A 70 -2.33 15.96 -16.25
C ILE A 70 -3.79 16.35 -16.11
N LEU A 71 -4.13 16.90 -14.94
CA LEU A 71 -5.49 17.28 -14.61
C LEU A 71 -5.54 18.68 -13.98
N PRO A 72 -6.20 19.66 -14.61
CA PRO A 72 -6.50 20.92 -13.98
C PRO A 72 -7.55 20.72 -12.88
N VAL A 73 -7.25 21.16 -11.66
CA VAL A 73 -8.13 21.05 -10.50
C VAL A 73 -8.52 22.44 -10.01
N PRO A 74 -9.82 22.71 -9.78
CA PRO A 74 -10.24 23.99 -9.20
C PRO A 74 -9.79 24.10 -7.74
N ILE A 75 -9.17 25.21 -7.41
CA ILE A 75 -8.85 25.59 -6.04
C ILE A 75 -9.80 26.70 -5.56
N ARG A 76 -9.58 27.19 -4.34
CA ARG A 76 -10.36 28.30 -3.80
C ARG A 76 -10.37 29.48 -4.77
N GLU A 77 -11.47 30.24 -4.80
CA GLU A 77 -11.67 31.43 -5.67
C GLU A 77 -11.76 31.14 -7.18
N GLY A 78 -12.08 29.89 -7.59
CA GLY A 78 -12.28 29.55 -9.00
C GLY A 78 -11.01 29.48 -9.84
N LYS A 79 -9.83 29.61 -9.22
CA LYS A 79 -8.57 29.40 -9.92
C LYS A 79 -8.35 27.92 -10.21
N MET A 80 -7.86 27.63 -11.42
CA MET A 80 -7.46 26.28 -11.82
C MET A 80 -5.96 26.11 -11.58
N VAL A 81 -5.60 24.97 -10.98
CA VAL A 81 -4.18 24.57 -10.81
C VAL A 81 -3.98 23.27 -11.55
N THR A 82 -2.96 23.25 -12.40
CA THR A 82 -2.55 22.01 -13.08
C THR A 82 -1.92 21.08 -12.09
N THR A 83 -2.40 19.85 -12.03
CA THR A 83 -1.82 18.77 -11.25
C THR A 83 -1.32 17.67 -12.18
N ARG A 84 -0.24 17.03 -11.78
CA ARG A 84 0.30 15.84 -12.42
C ARG A 84 0.09 14.67 -11.45
N ILE A 85 -0.69 13.68 -11.89
CA ILE A 85 -1.05 12.53 -11.09
C ILE A 85 -0.30 11.31 -11.62
N VAL A 86 0.36 10.64 -10.71
CA VAL A 86 1.21 9.49 -10.97
C VAL A 86 0.74 8.33 -10.12
N GLY A 87 0.74 7.13 -10.68
CA GLY A 87 0.47 5.90 -9.92
C GLY A 87 1.55 4.87 -10.18
N VAL A 88 1.91 4.14 -9.14
CA VAL A 88 2.85 3.01 -9.20
C VAL A 88 2.21 1.83 -8.50
N ASP A 89 2.05 0.73 -9.24
CA ASP A 89 1.52 -0.52 -8.71
C ASP A 89 2.61 -1.36 -8.07
N GLY A 90 2.28 -1.96 -6.93
CA GLY A 90 3.10 -2.93 -6.24
C GLY A 90 2.29 -4.14 -5.77
N PRO A 91 2.91 -5.07 -5.02
CA PRO A 91 2.25 -6.26 -4.55
C PRO A 91 1.08 -5.91 -3.60
N ARG A 92 -0.16 -5.97 -4.10
CA ARG A 92 -1.40 -5.68 -3.36
C ARG A 92 -1.53 -4.24 -2.84
N TRP A 93 -0.83 -3.30 -3.45
CA TRP A 93 -0.93 -1.86 -3.18
C TRP A 93 -0.70 -1.04 -4.45
N MET A 94 -1.20 0.16 -4.45
CA MET A 94 -0.89 1.19 -5.43
C MET A 94 -0.53 2.48 -4.69
N LEU A 95 0.59 3.09 -5.06
CA LEU A 95 1.02 4.39 -4.55
C LEU A 95 0.62 5.47 -5.55
N ARG A 96 -0.13 6.47 -5.08
CA ARG A 96 -0.50 7.65 -5.88
C ARG A 96 0.27 8.86 -5.41
N GLY A 97 0.86 9.58 -6.35
CA GLY A 97 1.45 10.89 -6.14
C GLY A 97 0.67 11.95 -6.91
N ILE A 98 0.30 13.05 -6.25
CA ILE A 98 -0.30 14.22 -6.88
C ILE A 98 0.68 15.37 -6.73
N PHE A 99 1.29 15.74 -7.85
CA PHE A 99 2.24 16.85 -7.93
C PHE A 99 1.51 18.14 -8.31
N SER A 100 1.90 19.24 -7.72
CA SER A 100 1.39 20.58 -8.05
C SER A 100 2.51 21.61 -8.03
N GLY A 101 2.22 22.82 -8.56
CA GLY A 101 3.22 23.85 -8.77
C GLY A 101 4.10 23.53 -9.98
N LYS A 102 5.37 23.91 -9.94
CA LYS A 102 6.33 23.63 -11.01
C LYS A 102 6.51 22.14 -11.25
N ALA A 103 6.39 21.32 -10.19
CA ALA A 103 6.49 19.86 -10.29
C ALA A 103 5.41 19.21 -11.15
N ALA A 104 4.34 19.93 -11.48
CA ALA A 104 3.29 19.47 -12.39
C ALA A 104 3.46 20.00 -13.83
N THR A 105 4.20 21.10 -14.03
CA THR A 105 4.21 21.83 -15.31
C THR A 105 5.56 21.89 -15.98
N ASP A 106 6.64 21.78 -15.23
CA ASP A 106 8.01 21.88 -15.73
C ASP A 106 8.84 20.65 -15.33
N PRO A 107 9.06 19.71 -16.26
CA PRO A 107 9.80 18.48 -15.97
C PRO A 107 11.29 18.73 -15.66
N ASP A 108 11.86 19.84 -16.13
CA ASP A 108 13.28 20.16 -16.02
C ASP A 108 13.60 21.01 -14.78
N ASP A 109 12.61 21.49 -14.05
CA ASP A 109 12.80 22.28 -12.84
C ASP A 109 13.45 21.44 -11.72
N GLU A 110 14.24 22.08 -10.87
CA GLU A 110 14.93 21.44 -9.75
C GLU A 110 13.92 20.86 -8.73
N GLU A 111 12.81 21.58 -8.49
CA GLU A 111 11.76 21.13 -7.58
C GLU A 111 11.12 19.84 -8.10
N THR A 112 10.91 19.74 -9.42
CA THR A 112 10.36 18.54 -10.08
C THR A 112 11.29 17.35 -9.92
N ARG A 113 12.60 17.55 -10.21
CA ARG A 113 13.59 16.48 -10.05
C ARG A 113 13.73 16.04 -8.60
N ALA A 114 13.67 16.97 -7.66
CA ALA A 114 13.76 16.68 -6.23
C ALA A 114 12.57 15.87 -5.75
N LEU A 115 11.33 16.28 -6.10
CA LEU A 115 10.11 15.56 -5.71
C LEU A 115 9.97 14.23 -6.43
N ASN A 116 10.37 14.10 -7.70
CA ASN A 116 10.43 12.81 -8.40
C ASN A 116 11.39 11.84 -7.69
N ARG A 117 12.58 12.32 -7.31
CA ARG A 117 13.55 11.51 -6.54
C ARG A 117 12.96 11.09 -5.18
N PHE A 118 12.29 12.00 -4.51
CA PHE A 118 11.62 11.67 -3.24
C PHE A 118 10.58 10.58 -3.45
N PHE A 119 9.69 10.73 -4.44
CA PHE A 119 8.63 9.75 -4.74
C PHE A 119 9.20 8.37 -5.09
N SER A 120 10.28 8.33 -5.89
CA SER A 120 10.93 7.07 -6.28
C SER A 120 11.59 6.30 -5.12
N GLN A 121 11.84 6.97 -3.99
CA GLN A 121 12.48 6.39 -2.80
C GLN A 121 11.48 5.96 -1.73
N ILE A 122 10.17 6.15 -1.96
CA ILE A 122 9.14 5.72 -1.02
C ILE A 122 9.06 4.20 -0.99
N VAL A 123 9.10 3.64 0.20
CA VAL A 123 8.88 2.22 0.47
C VAL A 123 7.48 2.06 1.07
N VAL A 124 6.67 1.21 0.47
CA VAL A 124 5.32 0.91 0.96
C VAL A 124 5.34 -0.42 1.69
N GLU A 125 5.05 -0.37 2.99
CA GLU A 125 4.76 -1.54 3.82
C GLU A 125 3.25 -1.64 3.99
N ARG A 126 2.63 -2.60 3.29
CA ARG A 126 1.17 -2.70 3.26
C ARG A 126 0.55 -3.19 4.57
N GLY A 127 1.30 -3.92 5.38
CA GLY A 127 0.74 -4.63 6.53
C GLY A 127 -0.13 -5.83 6.14
N GLU A 128 -0.72 -6.50 7.13
CA GLU A 128 -1.48 -7.75 6.96
C GLU A 128 -2.99 -7.54 7.00
N GLU A 129 -3.47 -6.36 7.38
CA GLU A 129 -4.90 -6.08 7.47
C GLU A 129 -5.63 -6.30 6.14
N PRO A 130 -6.77 -7.01 6.16
CA PRO A 130 -7.61 -7.18 4.99
C PRO A 130 -8.29 -5.84 4.64
N LEU A 131 -7.93 -5.27 3.51
CA LEU A 131 -8.53 -4.07 2.95
C LEU A 131 -9.14 -4.40 1.59
N ALA A 132 -10.28 -3.80 1.28
CA ALA A 132 -10.87 -3.91 -0.05
C ALA A 132 -10.00 -3.18 -1.09
N PRO A 133 -9.98 -3.64 -2.34
CA PRO A 133 -9.35 -2.88 -3.43
C PRO A 133 -9.87 -1.45 -3.49
N ARG A 134 -8.96 -0.49 -3.69
CA ARG A 134 -9.21 0.96 -3.71
C ARG A 134 -9.41 1.60 -2.32
N ASP A 135 -9.43 0.85 -1.23
CA ASP A 135 -9.39 1.43 0.11
C ASP A 135 -8.02 2.07 0.38
N LEU A 136 -8.04 3.20 1.08
CA LEU A 136 -6.81 3.84 1.54
C LEU A 136 -6.13 2.97 2.60
N ILE A 137 -4.86 2.71 2.42
CA ILE A 137 -4.02 2.05 3.42
C ILE A 137 -3.69 3.09 4.51
N PRO A 138 -4.08 2.86 5.78
CA PRO A 138 -3.74 3.77 6.86
C PRO A 138 -2.22 3.89 7.01
N MET A 139 -1.73 5.11 7.11
CA MET A 139 -0.33 5.38 7.37
C MET A 139 -0.12 5.65 8.86
N HIS A 140 1.08 5.43 9.34
CA HIS A 140 1.48 5.78 10.69
C HIS A 140 2.34 7.04 10.68
N ALA A 141 2.21 7.85 11.72
CA ALA A 141 3.14 8.95 11.93
C ALA A 141 4.57 8.38 12.09
N PRO A 142 5.60 9.11 11.64
CA PRO A 142 6.97 8.67 11.84
C PRO A 142 7.23 8.42 13.33
N VAL A 143 7.64 7.21 13.66
CA VAL A 143 8.02 6.85 15.04
C VAL A 143 9.51 7.08 15.23
N THR A 144 9.87 7.59 16.39
CA THR A 144 11.29 7.77 16.73
C THR A 144 12.00 6.42 16.87
N PRO A 145 13.34 6.37 16.69
CA PRO A 145 14.10 5.13 16.87
C PRO A 145 13.89 4.49 18.25
N GLY A 146 13.66 5.31 19.28
CA GLY A 146 13.37 4.84 20.64
C GLY A 146 12.01 4.16 20.76
N GLU A 147 10.97 4.77 20.22
CA GLU A 147 9.60 4.19 20.19
C GLU A 147 9.56 2.89 19.38
N ARG A 148 10.31 2.83 18.27
CA ARG A 148 10.41 1.62 17.45
C ARG A 148 11.05 0.46 18.21
N ARG A 149 12.11 0.72 19.00
CA ARG A 149 12.74 -0.28 19.85
C ARG A 149 11.81 -0.73 20.96
N ALA A 150 11.15 0.19 21.65
CA ALA A 150 10.19 -0.13 22.70
C ALA A 150 9.04 -0.99 22.19
N ALA A 151 8.49 -0.67 21.00
CA ALA A 151 7.43 -1.46 20.37
C ALA A 151 7.91 -2.87 19.98
N GLN A 152 9.15 -3.02 19.50
CA GLN A 152 9.73 -4.32 19.20
C GLN A 152 9.98 -5.17 20.46
N GLU A 153 10.47 -4.55 21.53
CA GLU A 153 10.68 -5.23 22.82
C GLU A 153 9.35 -5.70 23.42
N GLN A 154 8.30 -4.87 23.30
CA GLN A 154 6.95 -5.21 23.77
C GLN A 154 6.34 -6.35 22.94
N ALA A 155 6.46 -6.32 21.62
CA ALA A 155 5.99 -7.40 20.74
C ALA A 155 6.73 -8.74 21.03
N GLN A 156 8.03 -8.69 21.37
CA GLN A 156 8.78 -9.88 21.76
C GLN A 156 8.35 -10.43 23.12
N GLN A 157 8.01 -9.55 24.08
CA GLN A 157 7.50 -9.97 25.40
C GLN A 157 6.10 -10.58 25.26
N ASP A 158 5.24 -9.99 24.45
CA ASP A 158 3.89 -10.51 24.20
C ASP A 158 3.94 -11.86 23.46
N ALA A 159 4.87 -12.02 22.51
CA ALA A 159 5.10 -13.30 21.83
C ALA A 159 5.63 -14.38 22.79
N ALA A 160 6.43 -14.02 23.79
CA ALA A 160 6.93 -14.94 24.81
C ALA A 160 5.85 -15.32 25.84
N GLN A 161 4.76 -14.55 25.94
CA GLN A 161 3.64 -14.81 26.85
C GLN A 161 2.48 -15.57 26.19
N ILE A 162 2.58 -15.93 24.90
CA ILE A 162 1.57 -16.77 24.26
C ILE A 162 1.62 -18.15 24.96
N PRO A 163 0.54 -18.58 25.64
CA PRO A 163 0.51 -19.89 26.27
C PRO A 163 0.74 -20.96 25.19
N ASP A 164 1.53 -21.96 25.54
CA ASP A 164 1.77 -23.11 24.69
C ASP A 164 0.41 -23.64 24.15
N ARG A 165 0.36 -23.84 22.85
CA ARG A 165 -0.88 -24.24 22.15
C ARG A 165 -1.51 -25.41 22.91
N PRO A 166 -2.82 -25.38 23.25
CA PRO A 166 -3.47 -26.51 23.91
C PRO A 166 -3.23 -27.75 23.06
N LYS A 167 -2.64 -28.79 23.67
CA LYS A 167 -2.43 -30.08 23.02
C LYS A 167 -3.81 -30.61 22.61
N GLY A 168 -4.12 -30.52 21.32
CA GLY A 168 -5.37 -31.05 20.77
C GLY A 168 -5.34 -32.57 20.73
N PRO A 169 -6.51 -33.24 20.60
CA PRO A 169 -6.58 -34.72 20.57
C PRO A 169 -5.87 -35.35 19.37
N PHE A 170 -5.28 -34.56 18.50
CA PHE A 170 -4.49 -34.99 17.33
C PHE A 170 -3.02 -34.58 17.40
N ASP A 171 -2.50 -34.29 18.59
CA ASP A 171 -1.07 -34.01 18.74
C ASP A 171 -0.28 -35.32 18.56
N SER A 172 0.66 -35.32 17.63
CA SER A 172 1.38 -36.49 17.11
C SER A 172 2.34 -37.16 18.10
N ASP A 173 2.38 -36.72 19.36
CA ASP A 173 3.19 -37.33 20.41
C ASP A 173 2.52 -38.57 21.06
N GLN A 174 1.28 -38.91 20.67
CA GLN A 174 0.73 -40.22 20.95
C GLN A 174 1.17 -41.17 19.81
N GLN A 175 2.32 -41.80 19.96
CA GLN A 175 2.67 -43.00 19.21
C GLN A 175 1.63 -44.08 19.58
N VAL A 176 0.51 -44.11 18.86
CA VAL A 176 -0.37 -45.26 18.85
C VAL A 176 0.34 -46.33 18.04
N GLU A 177 0.96 -47.28 18.75
CA GLU A 177 1.41 -48.53 18.12
C GLU A 177 0.19 -49.22 17.48
N GLN A 178 -0.01 -48.97 16.20
CA GLN A 178 -0.96 -49.75 15.42
C GLN A 178 -0.36 -51.13 15.21
N LYS A 179 -0.76 -52.09 16.09
CA LYS A 179 -0.61 -53.49 15.80
C LYS A 179 -1.53 -53.81 14.61
N THR A 180 -0.97 -53.78 13.41
CA THR A 180 -1.64 -54.26 12.19
C THR A 180 -1.61 -55.77 12.23
N THR A 181 -2.62 -56.39 12.82
CA THR A 181 -2.95 -57.80 12.56
C THR A 181 -3.66 -57.85 11.21
N LEU A 182 -2.91 -58.16 10.17
CA LEU A 182 -3.49 -58.56 8.89
C LEU A 182 -4.22 -59.89 9.06
N ALA A 183 -5.52 -59.84 9.31
CA ALA A 183 -6.38 -61.01 9.19
C ALA A 183 -6.52 -61.33 7.69
N ARG A 184 -6.03 -62.50 7.31
CA ARG A 184 -6.16 -63.05 5.97
C ARG A 184 -7.63 -63.22 5.67
N GLY A 185 -8.21 -62.45 4.76
CA GLY A 185 -9.58 -62.57 4.32
C GLY A 185 -9.85 -63.96 3.62
N PRO A 186 -11.08 -64.42 3.61
CA PRO A 186 -11.43 -65.72 3.03
C PRO A 186 -11.16 -65.74 1.53
N MET A 187 -10.51 -66.81 1.05
CA MET A 187 -10.31 -67.06 -0.33
C MET A 187 -11.67 -67.25 -1.02
N PHE A 188 -11.96 -66.50 -2.03
CA PHE A 188 -13.02 -66.81 -2.97
C PHE A 188 -12.67 -68.05 -3.76
N SER A 189 -13.31 -69.15 -3.53
CA SER A 189 -13.27 -70.32 -4.39
C SER A 189 -14.13 -70.05 -5.62
N GLU A 190 -13.50 -70.19 -6.77
CA GLU A 190 -14.10 -70.17 -8.08
C GLU A 190 -15.13 -71.28 -8.19
N VAL A 191 -16.37 -70.99 -8.56
CA VAL A 191 -17.39 -71.97 -8.96
C VAL A 191 -17.55 -71.88 -10.46
N ARG A 192 -17.42 -73.07 -11.07
CA ARG A 192 -17.58 -73.42 -12.48
C ARG A 192 -18.92 -72.97 -13.05
#